data_c9d5329036376bf7b526b57153996f91
#
_entry.id   c9d5329036376bf7b526b57153996f91
#
_cell.length_a   1.000
_cell.length_b   1.000
_cell.length_c   1.000
_cell.angle_alpha   90.00
_cell.angle_beta   90.00
_cell.angle_gamma   90.00
#
_symmetry.space_group_name_H-M   'P 1'
#
loop_
_entity.id
_entity.type
_entity.pdbx_description
1 polymer ?
#
loop_
_entity_poly.entity_id
_entity_poly.type
_entity_poly.pdbx_seq_one_letter_code
_entity_poly.pdbx_strand_id
1 'polypeptide(L)'
;TWIFDSTRPTMTITSSTVSSGDTSNDPIILLTFTSNEATTNFVVGDITISGGALSDFTGSGTTYTAILTPSGDATYTISVAENTFTDSAGNNNTASNNFTWTLDSTSPTMTITSTTVSSGDTSNDSTINVTFTSNESTTNFVEGDITVTNGSLSNFSGSGTTYTATLTPTTDGTCTISVVANKFTDSSGNNNSASNNFSWTYDSTGPTMTI
;
A
#
# COMPACT_ATOMS: atom_id res chain seq x y z
N THR A 1 3.36 -9.22 57.20
CA THR A 1 4.63 -9.24 56.44
C THR A 1 4.64 -8.04 55.51
N TRP A 2 5.61 -7.15 55.66
CA TRP A 2 5.82 -6.07 54.73
C TRP A 2 6.73 -6.60 53.60
N ILE A 3 6.33 -6.39 52.33
CA ILE A 3 7.12 -6.73 51.15
C ILE A 3 7.53 -5.42 50.50
N PHE A 4 8.82 -5.22 50.32
CA PHE A 4 9.36 -4.09 49.60
C PHE A 4 9.42 -4.43 48.11
N ASP A 5 8.83 -3.58 47.26
CA ASP A 5 8.86 -3.67 45.83
C ASP A 5 9.41 -2.35 45.27
N SER A 6 10.47 -2.42 44.50
CA SER A 6 11.12 -1.28 43.81
C SER A 6 11.22 -1.51 42.29
N THR A 7 10.59 -2.55 41.78
CA THR A 7 10.58 -2.84 40.34
C THR A 7 9.67 -1.84 39.65
N ARG A 8 10.14 -1.24 38.59
CA ARG A 8 9.34 -0.29 37.80
C ARG A 8 8.60 -1.05 36.72
N PRO A 9 7.30 -0.81 36.50
CA PRO A 9 6.60 -1.41 35.37
C PRO A 9 7.19 -0.90 34.04
N THR A 10 7.27 -1.84 33.08
CA THR A 10 7.65 -1.58 31.69
C THR A 10 6.47 -1.93 30.79
N MET A 11 6.20 -1.12 29.77
CA MET A 11 5.13 -1.38 28.81
C MET A 11 5.73 -1.76 27.45
N THR A 12 5.28 -2.85 26.88
CA THR A 12 5.61 -3.27 25.51
C THR A 12 4.38 -3.11 24.62
N ILE A 13 4.53 -2.44 23.49
CA ILE A 13 3.47 -2.21 22.51
C ILE A 13 3.72 -3.10 21.31
N THR A 14 2.71 -3.88 20.94
CA THR A 14 2.70 -4.77 19.76
C THR A 14 1.38 -4.65 19.02
N SER A 15 1.30 -5.23 17.83
CA SER A 15 0.06 -5.43 17.10
C SER A 15 -0.01 -6.84 16.55
N SER A 16 -1.22 -7.41 16.45
CA SER A 16 -1.48 -8.66 15.75
C SER A 16 -1.79 -8.45 14.26
N THR A 17 -2.03 -7.21 13.85
CA THR A 17 -2.36 -6.86 12.46
C THR A 17 -1.10 -6.63 11.65
N VAL A 18 -0.16 -5.85 12.19
CA VAL A 18 1.09 -5.43 11.52
C VAL A 18 2.26 -5.50 12.50
N SER A 19 3.49 -5.58 11.98
CA SER A 19 4.70 -5.43 12.79
C SER A 19 5.11 -3.97 12.91
N SER A 20 5.89 -3.63 13.94
CA SER A 20 6.43 -2.26 14.05
C SER A 20 7.40 -1.97 12.90
N GLY A 21 7.15 -0.89 12.18
CA GLY A 21 7.88 -0.47 10.98
C GLY A 21 7.24 -0.85 9.66
N ASP A 22 6.18 -1.66 9.66
CA ASP A 22 5.49 -2.06 8.43
C ASP A 22 4.74 -0.89 7.77
N THR A 23 4.55 -1.01 6.46
CA THR A 23 3.61 -0.21 5.67
C THR A 23 2.52 -1.14 5.14
N SER A 24 1.26 -0.75 5.29
CA SER A 24 0.11 -1.53 4.81
C SER A 24 -1.11 -0.64 4.56
N ASN A 25 -2.13 -1.20 3.91
CA ASN A 25 -3.40 -0.53 3.66
C ASN A 25 -4.49 -0.91 4.67
N ASP A 26 -4.12 -1.40 5.84
CA ASP A 26 -5.10 -1.78 6.86
C ASP A 26 -5.89 -0.56 7.35
N PRO A 27 -7.24 -0.58 7.32
CA PRO A 27 -8.04 0.57 7.72
C PRO A 27 -8.01 0.82 9.23
N ILE A 28 -7.61 -0.19 10.01
CA ILE A 28 -7.46 -0.15 11.47
C ILE A 28 -6.38 -1.15 11.91
N ILE A 29 -5.70 -0.91 13.02
CA ILE A 29 -4.82 -1.89 13.64
C ILE A 29 -5.20 -2.13 15.10
N LEU A 30 -5.10 -3.41 15.52
CA LEU A 30 -5.31 -3.81 16.91
C LEU A 30 -3.98 -3.73 17.66
N LEU A 31 -3.90 -2.82 18.62
CA LEU A 31 -2.75 -2.66 19.51
C LEU A 31 -2.93 -3.47 20.78
N THR A 32 -1.83 -4.06 21.24
CA THR A 32 -1.72 -4.73 22.55
C THR A 32 -0.63 -4.06 23.36
N PHE A 33 -0.96 -3.70 24.58
CA PHE A 33 -0.07 -3.12 25.58
C PHE A 33 0.16 -4.16 26.67
N THR A 34 1.39 -4.62 26.82
CA THR A 34 1.74 -5.65 27.82
C THR A 34 2.71 -5.08 28.83
N SER A 35 2.30 -5.06 30.10
CA SER A 35 3.16 -4.70 31.23
C SER A 35 3.80 -5.94 31.85
N ASN A 36 5.05 -5.81 32.30
CA ASN A 36 5.72 -6.86 33.07
C ASN A 36 5.09 -7.09 34.45
N GLU A 37 4.36 -6.09 34.98
CA GLU A 37 3.70 -6.09 36.27
C GLU A 37 2.27 -5.60 36.18
N ALA A 38 1.41 -6.02 37.13
CA ALA A 38 0.03 -5.58 37.16
C ALA A 38 -0.08 -4.08 37.46
N THR A 39 -0.83 -3.38 36.63
CA THR A 39 -1.15 -1.96 36.81
C THR A 39 -2.62 -1.80 37.17
N THR A 40 -2.95 -0.74 37.90
CA THR A 40 -4.33 -0.45 38.30
C THR A 40 -4.88 0.85 37.74
N ASN A 41 -3.99 1.70 37.21
CA ASN A 41 -4.30 3.07 36.78
C ASN A 41 -3.87 3.40 35.35
N PHE A 42 -3.45 2.39 34.56
CA PHE A 42 -3.17 2.59 33.13
C PHE A 42 -4.47 2.84 32.38
N VAL A 43 -4.56 3.98 31.70
CA VAL A 43 -5.76 4.42 30.96
C VAL A 43 -5.38 4.90 29.56
N VAL A 44 -6.37 5.03 28.68
CA VAL A 44 -6.15 5.46 27.30
C VAL A 44 -5.43 6.82 27.19
N GLY A 45 -5.60 7.69 28.20
CA GLY A 45 -4.93 9.00 28.25
C GLY A 45 -3.41 8.94 28.49
N ASP A 46 -2.87 7.80 28.90
CA ASP A 46 -1.43 7.56 29.07
C ASP A 46 -0.73 7.22 27.75
N ILE A 47 -1.51 6.93 26.69
CA ILE A 47 -1.02 6.55 25.38
C ILE A 47 -0.87 7.79 24.52
N THR A 48 0.31 8.00 23.98
CA THR A 48 0.59 9.05 22.98
C THR A 48 0.55 8.46 21.59
N ILE A 49 -0.20 9.08 20.68
CA ILE A 49 -0.26 8.75 19.25
C ILE A 49 0.03 10.01 18.43
N SER A 50 0.75 9.84 17.30
CA SER A 50 1.11 10.96 16.40
C SER A 50 -0.03 11.41 15.48
N GLY A 51 -1.18 10.74 15.52
CA GLY A 51 -2.36 11.04 14.70
C GLY A 51 -3.39 9.93 14.77
N GLY A 52 -4.55 10.11 14.12
CA GLY A 52 -5.66 9.17 14.20
C GLY A 52 -6.40 9.20 15.53
N ALA A 53 -7.11 8.13 15.85
CA ALA A 53 -7.89 7.99 17.08
C ALA A 53 -7.76 6.58 17.67
N LEU A 54 -7.73 6.49 19.00
CA LEU A 54 -7.87 5.23 19.73
C LEU A 54 -9.31 5.00 20.14
N SER A 55 -9.77 3.78 19.98
CA SER A 55 -11.09 3.31 20.45
C SER A 55 -10.97 1.95 21.13
N ASP A 56 -12.06 1.51 21.77
CA ASP A 56 -12.22 0.18 22.36
C ASP A 56 -11.08 -0.19 23.32
N PHE A 57 -10.55 0.84 24.02
CA PHE A 57 -9.54 0.59 25.06
C PHE A 57 -10.14 -0.28 26.16
N THR A 58 -9.55 -1.45 26.40
CA THR A 58 -9.99 -2.39 27.40
C THR A 58 -8.82 -3.21 27.94
N GLY A 59 -9.01 -3.83 29.09
CA GLY A 59 -8.00 -4.68 29.72
C GLY A 59 -7.86 -4.40 31.20
N SER A 60 -7.00 -5.17 31.85
CA SER A 60 -6.66 -5.03 33.27
C SER A 60 -5.38 -5.80 33.61
N GLY A 61 -4.78 -5.46 34.75
CA GLY A 61 -3.58 -6.13 35.23
C GLY A 61 -2.38 -5.90 34.31
N THR A 62 -1.99 -6.89 33.55
CA THR A 62 -0.79 -6.82 32.71
C THR A 62 -1.07 -6.64 31.22
N THR A 63 -2.34 -6.72 30.78
CA THR A 63 -2.64 -6.70 29.34
C THR A 63 -3.83 -5.80 29.01
N TYR A 64 -3.61 -4.90 28.08
CA TYR A 64 -4.61 -3.97 27.57
C TYR A 64 -4.59 -3.96 26.05
N THR A 65 -5.72 -3.62 25.45
CA THR A 65 -5.85 -3.50 24.00
C THR A 65 -6.56 -2.22 23.62
N ALA A 66 -6.30 -1.74 22.40
CA ALA A 66 -7.02 -0.63 21.78
C ALA A 66 -7.00 -0.79 20.25
N ILE A 67 -7.97 -0.19 19.59
CA ILE A 67 -7.99 -0.08 18.13
C ILE A 67 -7.47 1.31 17.75
N LEU A 68 -6.45 1.37 16.87
CA LEU A 68 -6.04 2.60 16.21
C LEU A 68 -6.75 2.71 14.87
N THR A 69 -7.51 3.81 14.69
CA THR A 69 -8.08 4.23 13.42
C THR A 69 -7.26 5.40 12.89
N PRO A 70 -6.55 5.26 11.77
CA PRO A 70 -5.75 6.32 11.18
C PRO A 70 -6.63 7.45 10.63
N SER A 71 -6.06 8.65 10.44
CA SER A 71 -6.75 9.81 9.86
C SER A 71 -6.41 10.05 8.38
N GLY A 72 -5.57 9.23 7.77
CA GLY A 72 -5.11 9.31 6.39
C GLY A 72 -3.71 8.74 6.24
N ASP A 73 -3.17 8.73 5.03
CA ASP A 73 -1.83 8.19 4.75
C ASP A 73 -0.76 8.97 5.51
N ALA A 74 -0.09 8.28 6.42
CA ALA A 74 0.96 8.82 7.27
C ALA A 74 1.67 7.70 8.05
N THR A 75 2.82 8.02 8.62
CA THR A 75 3.46 7.18 9.63
C THR A 75 2.92 7.54 11.01
N TYR A 76 2.37 6.55 11.69
CA TYR A 76 1.84 6.63 13.05
C TYR A 76 2.88 6.11 14.04
N THR A 77 3.08 6.85 15.12
CA THR A 77 3.92 6.43 16.25
C THR A 77 3.07 6.34 17.49
N ILE A 78 3.15 5.20 18.18
CA ILE A 78 2.42 4.92 19.40
C ILE A 78 3.43 4.66 20.51
N SER A 79 3.27 5.32 21.65
CA SER A 79 4.15 5.21 22.80
C SER A 79 3.43 5.48 24.12
N VAL A 80 4.02 5.04 25.22
CA VAL A 80 3.62 5.39 26.58
C VAL A 80 4.83 6.03 27.26
N ALA A 81 4.69 7.27 27.72
CA ALA A 81 5.77 7.99 28.36
C ALA A 81 6.10 7.40 29.74
N GLU A 82 7.29 7.68 30.24
CA GLU A 82 7.61 7.36 31.63
C GLU A 82 6.77 8.17 32.62
N ASN A 83 6.54 7.61 33.82
CA ASN A 83 5.83 8.25 34.94
C ASN A 83 4.35 8.58 34.63
N THR A 84 3.67 7.83 33.74
CA THR A 84 2.26 8.01 33.41
C THR A 84 1.34 7.09 34.20
N PHE A 85 1.81 5.90 34.60
CA PHE A 85 1.08 4.97 35.43
C PHE A 85 1.99 4.30 36.45
N THR A 86 1.41 3.55 37.39
CA THR A 86 2.14 2.87 38.48
C THR A 86 1.72 1.42 38.60
N ASP A 87 2.57 0.62 39.25
CA ASP A 87 2.18 -0.69 39.82
C ASP A 87 1.39 -0.50 41.13
N SER A 88 1.08 -1.63 41.79
CA SER A 88 0.36 -1.66 43.06
C SER A 88 1.21 -1.16 44.25
N ALA A 89 2.53 -1.14 44.14
CA ALA A 89 3.45 -0.66 45.16
C ALA A 89 3.71 0.85 45.03
N GLY A 90 3.27 1.49 43.93
CA GLY A 90 3.44 2.92 43.64
C GLY A 90 4.69 3.26 42.83
N ASN A 91 5.37 2.28 42.24
CA ASN A 91 6.52 2.56 41.38
C ASN A 91 6.03 3.05 40.02
N ASN A 92 6.56 4.19 39.56
CA ASN A 92 6.25 4.75 38.25
C ASN A 92 6.82 3.89 37.10
N ASN A 93 6.09 3.79 36.00
CA ASN A 93 6.55 3.09 34.80
C ASN A 93 7.79 3.73 34.16
N THR A 94 8.54 2.92 33.40
CA THR A 94 9.52 3.41 32.41
C THR A 94 8.83 3.68 31.07
N ALA A 95 9.47 4.43 30.17
CA ALA A 95 8.94 4.61 28.82
C ALA A 95 8.83 3.28 28.07
N SER A 96 7.78 3.13 27.24
CA SER A 96 7.61 1.99 26.35
C SER A 96 8.58 1.99 25.19
N ASN A 97 8.58 0.92 24.38
CA ASN A 97 9.06 0.99 23.01
C ASN A 97 8.17 1.96 22.19
N ASN A 98 8.73 2.53 21.12
CA ASN A 98 7.92 3.14 20.08
C ASN A 98 7.44 2.03 19.13
N PHE A 99 6.13 1.94 18.94
CA PHE A 99 5.54 1.16 17.87
C PHE A 99 5.24 2.11 16.71
N THR A 100 5.72 1.79 15.51
CA THR A 100 5.51 2.61 14.32
C THR A 100 4.79 1.81 13.24
N TRP A 101 3.93 2.45 12.48
CA TRP A 101 3.23 1.87 11.35
C TRP A 101 2.88 2.96 10.34
N THR A 102 3.01 2.66 9.05
CA THR A 102 2.66 3.58 7.97
C THR A 102 1.40 3.08 7.26
N LEU A 103 0.35 3.90 7.25
CA LEU A 103 -0.79 3.68 6.36
C LEU A 103 -0.43 4.22 4.98
N ASP A 104 -0.67 3.39 3.98
CA ASP A 104 -0.68 3.74 2.57
C ASP A 104 -1.96 3.18 1.95
N SER A 105 -2.91 4.05 1.63
CA SER A 105 -4.20 3.70 1.03
C SER A 105 -4.31 4.19 -0.42
N THR A 106 -3.21 4.68 -0.99
CA THR A 106 -3.16 5.19 -2.36
C THR A 106 -3.15 4.04 -3.36
N SER A 107 -4.11 4.05 -4.29
CA SER A 107 -4.18 3.03 -5.35
C SER A 107 -3.16 3.32 -6.45
N PRO A 108 -2.40 2.31 -6.91
CA PRO A 108 -1.54 2.49 -8.07
C PRO A 108 -2.36 2.78 -9.34
N THR A 109 -1.82 3.68 -10.17
CA THR A 109 -2.37 4.04 -11.47
C THR A 109 -1.36 3.66 -12.56
N MET A 110 -1.85 3.13 -13.70
CA MET A 110 -1.00 2.77 -14.84
C MET A 110 -1.26 3.73 -15.99
N THR A 111 -0.19 4.33 -16.53
CA THR A 111 -0.23 5.14 -17.76
C THR A 111 0.43 4.37 -18.90
N ILE A 112 -0.27 4.27 -20.03
CA ILE A 112 0.19 3.57 -21.23
C ILE A 112 0.54 4.60 -22.29
N THR A 113 1.77 4.52 -22.80
CA THR A 113 2.32 5.41 -23.85
C THR A 113 3.08 4.62 -24.90
N SER A 114 3.38 5.25 -26.02
CA SER A 114 4.33 4.74 -27.01
C SER A 114 5.21 5.88 -27.50
N THR A 115 6.45 5.55 -27.86
CA THR A 115 7.39 6.47 -28.53
C THR A 115 7.32 6.37 -30.04
N THR A 116 6.63 5.35 -30.57
CA THR A 116 6.48 5.11 -32.02
C THR A 116 5.32 5.92 -32.58
N VAL A 117 4.17 5.89 -31.89
CA VAL A 117 2.94 6.60 -32.29
C VAL A 117 2.28 7.23 -31.07
N SER A 118 1.48 8.27 -31.26
CA SER A 118 0.62 8.81 -30.20
C SER A 118 -0.72 8.07 -30.15
N SER A 119 -1.39 8.12 -29.00
CA SER A 119 -2.75 7.54 -28.91
C SER A 119 -3.71 8.29 -29.83
N GLY A 120 -4.41 7.55 -30.70
CA GLY A 120 -5.31 8.06 -31.71
C GLY A 120 -4.69 8.21 -33.11
N ASP A 121 -3.39 8.03 -33.27
CA ASP A 121 -2.72 8.10 -34.55
C ASP A 121 -3.10 6.93 -35.47
N THR A 122 -2.90 7.14 -36.78
CA THR A 122 -2.93 6.12 -37.82
C THR A 122 -1.55 5.99 -38.44
N SER A 123 -1.04 4.79 -38.57
CA SER A 123 0.26 4.55 -39.25
C SER A 123 0.31 3.12 -39.81
N ASN A 124 1.31 2.89 -40.68
CA ASN A 124 1.60 1.56 -41.22
C ASN A 124 2.75 0.84 -40.49
N ASP A 125 3.05 1.23 -39.25
CA ASP A 125 4.05 0.56 -38.45
C ASP A 125 3.61 -0.88 -38.17
N SER A 126 4.40 -1.86 -38.58
CA SER A 126 4.09 -3.27 -38.36
C SER A 126 4.15 -3.70 -36.88
N THR A 127 4.82 -2.92 -36.05
CA THR A 127 4.91 -3.07 -34.59
C THR A 127 5.12 -1.72 -33.93
N ILE A 128 4.63 -1.55 -32.71
CA ILE A 128 4.94 -0.39 -31.88
C ILE A 128 5.46 -0.84 -30.50
N ASN A 129 6.38 -0.06 -29.93
CA ASN A 129 6.83 -0.25 -28.56
C ASN A 129 5.91 0.53 -27.61
N VAL A 130 5.34 -0.16 -26.63
CA VAL A 130 4.50 0.42 -25.60
C VAL A 130 5.20 0.39 -24.25
N THR A 131 5.00 1.46 -23.48
CA THR A 131 5.52 1.62 -22.13
C THR A 131 4.35 1.76 -21.16
N PHE A 132 4.40 1.00 -20.09
CA PHE A 132 3.47 1.03 -18.98
C PHE A 132 4.20 1.67 -17.79
N THR A 133 3.70 2.79 -17.29
CA THR A 133 4.31 3.52 -16.16
C THR A 133 3.32 3.59 -15.01
N SER A 134 3.68 3.00 -13.88
CA SER A 134 2.93 3.11 -12.64
C SER A 134 3.43 4.28 -11.81
N ASN A 135 2.52 4.99 -11.11
CA ASN A 135 2.90 6.02 -10.14
C ASN A 135 3.58 5.44 -8.90
N GLU A 136 3.38 4.14 -8.64
CA GLU A 136 3.90 3.40 -7.49
C GLU A 136 4.54 2.10 -7.92
N SER A 137 5.47 1.59 -7.10
CA SER A 137 6.14 0.32 -7.39
C SER A 137 5.17 -0.85 -7.26
N THR A 138 5.13 -1.72 -8.27
CA THR A 138 4.35 -2.95 -8.29
C THR A 138 5.27 -4.17 -8.33
N THR A 139 4.84 -5.28 -7.76
CA THR A 139 5.61 -6.54 -7.74
C THR A 139 4.92 -7.67 -8.50
N ASN A 140 3.65 -7.51 -8.83
CA ASN A 140 2.79 -8.56 -9.40
C ASN A 140 2.14 -8.19 -10.73
N PHE A 141 2.51 -7.05 -11.36
CA PHE A 141 2.02 -6.70 -12.70
C PHE A 141 2.67 -7.60 -13.75
N VAL A 142 1.85 -8.28 -14.53
CA VAL A 142 2.28 -9.25 -15.56
C VAL A 142 1.55 -9.01 -16.88
N GLU A 143 2.05 -9.60 -17.98
CA GLU A 143 1.45 -9.46 -19.31
C GLU A 143 -0.04 -9.84 -19.33
N GLY A 144 -0.45 -10.85 -18.55
CA GLY A 144 -1.85 -11.31 -18.43
C GLY A 144 -2.83 -10.30 -17.83
N ASP A 145 -2.35 -9.21 -17.24
CA ASP A 145 -3.19 -8.12 -16.71
C ASP A 145 -3.59 -7.11 -17.78
N ILE A 146 -2.95 -7.20 -18.96
CA ILE A 146 -3.12 -6.26 -20.06
C ILE A 146 -4.20 -6.79 -21.03
N THR A 147 -5.17 -5.94 -21.31
CA THR A 147 -6.19 -6.22 -22.32
C THR A 147 -5.78 -5.59 -23.64
N VAL A 148 -5.72 -6.40 -24.69
CA VAL A 148 -5.40 -5.97 -26.07
C VAL A 148 -6.53 -6.36 -27.00
N THR A 149 -6.91 -5.47 -27.92
CA THR A 149 -7.80 -5.78 -29.05
C THR A 149 -7.08 -5.55 -30.37
N ASN A 150 -7.37 -6.37 -31.37
CA ASN A 150 -6.77 -6.34 -32.71
C ASN A 150 -5.24 -6.35 -32.73
N GLY A 151 -4.64 -7.13 -31.80
CA GLY A 151 -3.19 -7.27 -31.72
C GLY A 151 -2.76 -8.27 -30.66
N SER A 152 -1.46 -8.47 -30.56
CA SER A 152 -0.80 -9.30 -29.55
C SER A 152 0.41 -8.60 -28.97
N LEU A 153 0.72 -8.91 -27.71
CA LEU A 153 1.95 -8.43 -27.06
C LEU A 153 3.06 -9.47 -27.18
N SER A 154 4.28 -8.99 -27.16
CA SER A 154 5.49 -9.80 -27.04
C SER A 154 6.56 -8.99 -26.32
N ASN A 155 7.67 -9.66 -25.91
CA ASN A 155 8.79 -9.01 -25.24
C ASN A 155 8.40 -8.21 -23.98
N PHE A 156 7.34 -8.62 -23.27
CA PHE A 156 6.96 -7.98 -22.01
C PHE A 156 8.09 -8.12 -21.00
N SER A 157 8.51 -7.00 -20.45
CA SER A 157 9.60 -6.93 -19.46
C SER A 157 9.50 -5.67 -18.62
N GLY A 158 10.15 -5.67 -17.46
CA GLY A 158 10.21 -4.52 -16.55
C GLY A 158 10.03 -4.91 -15.10
N SER A 159 10.10 -3.94 -14.21
CA SER A 159 9.87 -4.11 -12.78
C SER A 159 9.61 -2.77 -12.10
N GLY A 160 9.05 -2.80 -10.90
CA GLY A 160 8.79 -1.60 -10.11
C GLY A 160 7.75 -0.72 -10.76
N THR A 161 8.16 0.42 -11.28
CA THR A 161 7.25 1.42 -11.86
C THR A 161 7.19 1.42 -13.39
N THR A 162 8.06 0.67 -14.08
CA THR A 162 8.16 0.76 -15.54
C THR A 162 8.25 -0.60 -16.19
N TYR A 163 7.35 -0.84 -17.15
CA TYR A 163 7.29 -2.04 -17.96
C TYR A 163 7.17 -1.68 -19.44
N THR A 164 7.63 -2.55 -20.30
CA THR A 164 7.60 -2.37 -21.76
C THR A 164 7.11 -3.63 -22.44
N ALA A 165 6.53 -3.47 -23.61
CA ALA A 165 6.16 -4.58 -24.51
C ALA A 165 6.18 -4.11 -25.97
N THR A 166 6.17 -5.06 -26.89
CA THR A 166 5.97 -4.80 -28.32
C THR A 166 4.54 -5.21 -28.69
N LEU A 167 3.75 -4.29 -29.24
CA LEU A 167 2.43 -4.57 -29.81
C LEU A 167 2.59 -4.85 -31.31
N THR A 168 2.04 -5.99 -31.75
CA THR A 168 1.91 -6.36 -33.16
C THR A 168 0.43 -6.41 -33.55
N PRO A 169 -0.05 -5.61 -34.52
CA PRO A 169 -1.43 -5.67 -34.97
C PRO A 169 -1.74 -6.99 -35.68
N THR A 170 -2.99 -7.43 -35.62
CA THR A 170 -3.44 -8.65 -36.31
C THR A 170 -3.96 -8.36 -37.73
N THR A 171 -4.70 -7.25 -37.89
CA THR A 171 -5.27 -6.78 -39.16
C THR A 171 -5.33 -5.26 -39.17
N ASP A 172 -5.51 -4.67 -40.37
CA ASP A 172 -5.84 -3.26 -40.49
C ASP A 172 -7.04 -2.90 -39.60
N GLY A 173 -6.95 -1.77 -38.91
CA GLY A 173 -7.97 -1.27 -38.00
C GLY A 173 -7.42 -0.85 -36.66
N THR A 174 -8.29 -0.43 -35.76
CA THR A 174 -7.92 0.10 -34.46
C THR A 174 -7.48 -0.99 -33.49
N CYS A 175 -6.26 -0.88 -32.99
CA CYS A 175 -5.74 -1.63 -31.86
C CYS A 175 -5.97 -0.83 -30.58
N THR A 176 -6.33 -1.50 -29.48
CA THR A 176 -6.44 -0.85 -28.17
C THR A 176 -5.68 -1.63 -27.11
N ILE A 177 -5.10 -0.90 -26.14
CA ILE A 177 -4.43 -1.47 -24.99
C ILE A 177 -4.94 -0.78 -23.74
N SER A 178 -5.26 -1.56 -22.73
CA SER A 178 -5.67 -1.06 -21.40
C SER A 178 -5.35 -2.06 -20.30
N VAL A 179 -5.27 -1.57 -19.06
CA VAL A 179 -5.24 -2.38 -17.84
C VAL A 179 -6.46 -2.00 -17.02
N VAL A 180 -7.35 -2.95 -16.78
CA VAL A 180 -8.56 -2.69 -15.98
C VAL A 180 -8.21 -2.62 -14.49
N ALA A 181 -9.12 -2.08 -13.67
CA ALA A 181 -8.93 -2.04 -12.22
C ALA A 181 -8.82 -3.45 -11.60
N ASN A 182 -8.18 -3.53 -10.44
CA ASN A 182 -8.03 -4.74 -9.62
C ASN A 182 -7.26 -5.88 -10.32
N LYS A 183 -6.25 -5.55 -11.10
CA LYS A 183 -5.38 -6.53 -11.77
C LYS A 183 -4.06 -6.75 -11.05
N PHE A 184 -3.51 -5.72 -10.48
CA PHE A 184 -2.27 -5.77 -9.73
C PHE A 184 -2.37 -4.88 -8.48
N THR A 185 -1.40 -5.00 -7.60
CA THR A 185 -1.31 -4.21 -6.37
C THR A 185 0.04 -3.53 -6.26
N ASP A 186 0.09 -2.49 -5.44
CA ASP A 186 1.35 -1.97 -4.90
C ASP A 186 1.91 -2.89 -3.78
N SER A 187 2.96 -2.44 -3.12
CA SER A 187 3.59 -3.16 -2.01
C SER A 187 2.77 -3.11 -0.71
N SER A 188 1.85 -2.17 -0.59
CA SER A 188 0.96 -1.98 0.58
C SER A 188 -0.33 -2.79 0.46
N GLY A 189 -0.59 -3.39 -0.71
CA GLY A 189 -1.77 -4.22 -0.99
C GLY A 189 -2.94 -3.46 -1.62
N ASN A 190 -2.77 -2.20 -2.05
CA ASN A 190 -3.81 -1.44 -2.74
C ASN A 190 -3.97 -1.94 -4.17
N ASN A 191 -5.19 -2.22 -4.57
CA ASN A 191 -5.51 -2.59 -5.94
C ASN A 191 -5.37 -1.40 -6.89
N ASN A 192 -4.89 -1.65 -8.11
CA ASN A 192 -4.79 -0.61 -9.13
C ASN A 192 -6.16 -0.06 -9.56
N SER A 193 -6.18 1.23 -9.89
CA SER A 193 -7.24 1.84 -10.70
C SER A 193 -7.05 1.52 -12.18
N ALA A 194 -8.08 1.70 -13.01
CA ALA A 194 -7.97 1.45 -14.45
C ALA A 194 -6.99 2.44 -15.10
N SER A 195 -6.22 1.95 -16.09
CA SER A 195 -5.32 2.79 -16.91
C SER A 195 -6.09 3.70 -17.86
N ASN A 196 -5.36 4.62 -18.54
CA ASN A 196 -5.85 5.20 -19.78
C ASN A 196 -6.06 4.08 -20.83
N ASN A 197 -6.94 4.34 -21.79
CA ASN A 197 -7.05 3.52 -22.98
C ASN A 197 -6.12 4.10 -24.06
N PHE A 198 -5.08 3.34 -24.41
CA PHE A 198 -4.20 3.69 -25.54
C PHE A 198 -4.78 3.05 -26.80
N SER A 199 -4.97 3.84 -27.86
CA SER A 199 -5.49 3.37 -29.15
C SER A 199 -4.59 3.80 -30.28
N TRP A 200 -4.50 2.97 -31.31
CA TRP A 200 -3.73 3.22 -32.53
C TRP A 200 -4.39 2.50 -33.68
N THR A 201 -4.49 3.17 -34.84
CA THR A 201 -5.06 2.56 -36.05
C THR A 201 -3.93 2.10 -36.98
N TYR A 202 -3.83 0.80 -37.18
CA TYR A 202 -2.94 0.21 -38.17
C TYR A 202 -3.61 0.23 -39.53
N ASP A 203 -2.92 0.75 -40.54
CA ASP A 203 -3.35 0.81 -41.95
C ASP A 203 -2.17 0.46 -42.86
N SER A 204 -2.17 -0.76 -43.36
CA SER A 204 -1.17 -1.28 -44.29
C SER A 204 -1.58 -1.16 -45.77
N THR A 205 -2.79 -0.62 -46.01
CA THR A 205 -3.36 -0.56 -47.36
C THR A 205 -2.74 0.59 -48.16
N GLY A 206 -2.06 0.30 -49.26
CA GLY A 206 -1.53 1.28 -50.16
C GLY A 206 -2.61 1.99 -51.00
N PRO A 207 -2.44 3.28 -51.38
CA PRO A 207 -3.40 3.94 -52.26
C PRO A 207 -3.43 3.32 -53.64
N THR A 208 -4.62 3.17 -54.21
CA THR A 208 -4.83 2.72 -55.62
C THR A 208 -5.28 3.88 -56.47
N MET A 209 -4.77 3.99 -57.69
CA MET A 209 -5.19 4.96 -58.67
C MET A 209 -5.83 4.21 -59.86
N THR A 210 -7.03 4.61 -60.26
CA THR A 210 -7.69 4.16 -61.47
C THR A 210 -7.62 5.27 -62.50
N ILE A 211 -7.14 4.97 -63.72
CA ILE A 211 -7.05 5.92 -64.86
C ILE A 211 -8.21 5.67 -65.81
#